data_b71a2a26d0d08726c74e1834943c245b
#
_entry.id   b71a2a26d0d08726c74e1834943c245b
#
_cell.length_a   1.000
_cell.length_b   1.000
_cell.length_c   1.000
_cell.angle_alpha   90.00
_cell.angle_beta   90.00
_cell.angle_gamma   90.00
#
_symmetry.space_group_name_H-M   'P 1'
#
loop_
_entity.id
_entity.type
_entity.pdbx_description
1 polymer ?
#
loop_
_entity_poly.entity_id
_entity_poly.type
_entity_poly.pdbx_seq_one_letter_code
_entity_poly.pdbx_strand_id
1 'polypeptide(L)'
;FKAYNDVYGFLKGDEIIKYTSKIVLKNINKLEKSDVFFGHIGGDDFVVILDKDVPYEEICKQIISEFDAGVKYFFTKEDLDRGYLKIQNRKGKMEHFPITAISIGVVVAEKDKFSNVLEIGEIGAQVKHVAKKYKGSCYAIDRRKH
;
A
#
# COMPACT_ATOMS: atom_id res chain seq x y z
N PHE A 1 0.47 3.95 9.26
CA PHE A 1 1.84 4.45 8.99
C PHE A 1 2.21 5.66 9.84
N LYS A 2 1.25 6.53 10.10
CA LYS A 2 1.49 7.66 11.02
C LYS A 2 1.96 7.15 12.39
N ALA A 3 1.36 6.06 12.89
CA ALA A 3 1.73 5.46 14.17
C ALA A 3 3.19 5.01 14.16
N TYR A 4 3.66 4.44 13.05
CA TYR A 4 5.05 4.04 12.91
C TYR A 4 5.98 5.25 13.02
N ASN A 5 5.68 6.34 12.31
CA ASN A 5 6.48 7.57 12.36
C ASN A 5 6.52 8.17 13.77
N ASP A 6 5.39 8.09 14.49
CA ASP A 6 5.30 8.60 15.86
C ASP A 6 6.20 7.82 16.83
N VAL A 7 6.37 6.52 16.62
CA VAL A 7 7.19 5.66 17.48
C VAL A 7 8.66 5.66 17.06
N TYR A 8 8.93 5.49 15.77
CA TYR A 8 10.29 5.25 15.25
C TYR A 8 10.94 6.47 14.60
N GLY A 9 10.16 7.52 14.30
CA GLY A 9 10.64 8.72 13.68
C GLY A 9 10.54 8.71 12.15
N PHE A 10 10.58 9.90 11.57
CA PHE A 10 10.40 10.09 10.12
C PHE A 10 11.51 9.49 9.28
N LEU A 11 12.75 9.45 9.79
CA LEU A 11 13.87 8.87 9.04
C LEU A 11 13.63 7.37 8.81
N LYS A 12 13.14 6.66 9.81
CA LYS A 12 12.81 5.24 9.68
C LYS A 12 11.57 5.03 8.84
N GLY A 13 10.59 5.94 8.94
CA GLY A 13 9.42 5.94 8.06
C GLY A 13 9.82 6.09 6.59
N ASP A 14 10.76 6.97 6.29
CA ASP A 14 11.29 7.13 4.93
C ASP A 14 11.95 5.85 4.42
N GLU A 15 12.61 5.09 5.30
CA GLU A 15 13.20 3.79 4.93
C GLU A 15 12.12 2.78 4.50
N ILE A 16 10.97 2.76 5.18
CA ILE A 16 9.84 1.92 4.80
C ILE A 16 9.29 2.36 3.44
N ILE A 17 9.19 3.66 3.21
CA ILE A 17 8.74 4.19 1.91
C ILE A 17 9.67 3.75 0.79
N LYS A 18 10.99 3.86 0.99
CA LYS A 18 11.99 3.39 0.03
C LYS A 18 11.90 1.90 -0.20
N TYR A 19 11.70 1.14 0.86
CA TYR A 19 11.52 -0.31 0.80
C TYR A 19 10.29 -0.68 -0.04
N THR A 20 9.18 0.01 0.19
CA THR A 20 7.94 -0.19 -0.57
C THR A 20 8.17 0.08 -2.05
N SER A 21 8.84 1.20 -2.37
CA SER A 21 9.19 1.55 -3.75
C SER A 21 10.01 0.45 -4.43
N LYS A 22 11.01 -0.09 -3.74
CA LYS A 22 11.85 -1.16 -4.29
C LYS A 22 11.06 -2.41 -4.61
N ILE A 23 10.14 -2.80 -3.73
CA ILE A 23 9.31 -3.99 -3.95
C ILE A 23 8.39 -3.78 -5.16
N VAL A 24 7.74 -2.63 -5.24
CA VAL A 24 6.83 -2.34 -6.34
C VAL A 24 7.59 -2.31 -7.67
N LEU A 25 8.71 -1.57 -7.73
CA LEU A 25 9.52 -1.48 -8.94
C LEU A 25 10.07 -2.84 -9.38
N LYS A 26 10.52 -3.65 -8.44
CA LYS A 26 11.01 -5.00 -8.74
C LYS A 26 9.93 -5.83 -9.43
N ASN A 27 8.70 -5.77 -8.93
CA ASN A 27 7.60 -6.56 -9.48
C ASN A 27 7.11 -6.05 -10.83
N ILE A 28 7.05 -4.73 -11.04
CA ILE A 28 6.63 -4.19 -12.33
C ILE A 28 7.73 -4.30 -13.39
N ASN A 29 9.00 -4.27 -13.00
CA ASN A 29 10.13 -4.43 -13.93
C ASN A 29 10.23 -5.86 -14.50
N LYS A 30 9.57 -6.83 -13.89
CA LYS A 30 9.46 -8.19 -14.45
C LYS A 30 8.54 -8.25 -15.66
N LEU A 31 7.75 -7.19 -15.88
CA LEU A 31 6.81 -7.11 -17.00
C LEU A 31 7.54 -6.60 -18.23
N GLU A 32 8.14 -7.53 -18.97
CA GLU A 32 8.83 -7.20 -20.21
C GLU A 32 7.81 -6.74 -21.26
N LYS A 33 8.17 -5.71 -22.04
CA LYS A 33 7.39 -5.19 -23.17
C LYS A 33 6.05 -4.53 -22.80
N SER A 34 5.80 -4.27 -21.53
CA SER A 34 4.59 -3.57 -21.10
C SER A 34 4.91 -2.12 -20.80
N ASP A 35 4.00 -1.24 -21.16
CA ASP A 35 4.07 0.16 -20.74
C ASP A 35 3.62 0.23 -19.28
N VAL A 36 4.51 0.66 -18.41
CA VAL A 36 4.23 0.80 -16.99
C VAL A 36 4.63 2.19 -16.52
N PHE A 37 3.85 2.72 -15.62
CA PHE A 37 4.16 3.97 -14.94
C PHE A 37 4.15 3.74 -13.44
N PHE A 38 5.16 4.26 -12.75
CA PHE A 38 5.21 4.25 -11.29
C PHE A 38 5.43 5.68 -10.80
N GLY A 39 4.57 6.12 -9.90
CA GLY A 39 4.62 7.45 -9.32
C GLY A 39 4.46 7.43 -7.81
N HIS A 40 5.08 8.40 -7.16
CA HIS A 40 4.94 8.65 -5.73
C HIS A 40 4.15 9.94 -5.57
N ILE A 41 2.95 9.85 -5.01
CA ILE A 41 2.04 10.99 -4.91
C ILE A 41 2.39 11.89 -3.72
N GLY A 42 3.05 11.34 -2.73
CA GLY A 42 3.44 12.04 -1.51
C GLY A 42 3.16 11.22 -0.27
N GLY A 43 3.89 11.48 0.80
CA GLY A 43 3.77 10.69 2.02
C GLY A 43 3.98 9.22 1.75
N ASP A 44 2.98 8.42 2.07
CA ASP A 44 3.00 6.96 1.92
C ASP A 44 2.12 6.46 0.75
N ASP A 45 1.73 7.35 -0.16
CA ASP A 45 0.86 7.02 -1.28
C ASP A 45 1.63 6.88 -2.58
N PHE A 46 1.37 5.78 -3.30
CA PHE A 46 1.97 5.45 -4.59
C PHE A 46 0.90 5.16 -5.62
N VAL A 47 1.25 5.34 -6.89
CA VAL A 47 0.38 4.98 -8.01
C VAL A 47 1.17 4.16 -9.02
N VAL A 48 0.54 3.11 -9.55
CA VAL A 48 1.09 2.27 -10.62
C VAL A 48 0.05 2.17 -11.71
N ILE A 49 0.47 2.39 -12.95
CA ILE A 49 -0.40 2.22 -14.12
C ILE A 49 0.20 1.09 -14.95
N LEU A 50 -0.63 0.09 -15.23
CA LEU A 50 -0.23 -1.12 -15.95
C LEU A 50 -1.17 -1.33 -17.15
N ASP A 51 -0.66 -2.04 -18.16
CA ASP A 51 -1.51 -2.49 -19.26
C ASP A 51 -2.57 -3.48 -18.76
N LYS A 52 -3.73 -3.48 -19.39
CA LYS A 52 -4.87 -4.32 -19.03
C LYS A 52 -4.59 -5.82 -19.08
N ASP A 53 -3.63 -6.24 -19.91
CA ASP A 53 -3.31 -7.65 -20.12
C ASP A 53 -2.30 -8.19 -19.10
N VAL A 54 -1.87 -7.35 -18.17
CA VAL A 54 -0.92 -7.73 -17.13
C VAL A 54 -1.65 -8.48 -16.01
N PRO A 55 -1.04 -9.53 -15.42
CA PRO A 55 -1.66 -10.26 -14.31
C PRO A 55 -1.57 -9.46 -13.01
N TYR A 56 -2.38 -8.42 -12.91
CA TYR A 56 -2.30 -7.45 -11.81
C TYR A 56 -2.63 -8.08 -10.44
N GLU A 57 -3.49 -9.09 -10.38
CA GLU A 57 -3.78 -9.74 -9.10
C GLU A 57 -2.58 -10.51 -8.55
N GLU A 58 -1.85 -11.20 -9.42
CA GLU A 58 -0.62 -11.90 -9.02
C GLU A 58 0.45 -10.92 -8.58
N ILE A 59 0.54 -9.78 -9.26
CA ILE A 59 1.47 -8.70 -8.90
C ILE A 59 1.12 -8.16 -7.51
N CYS A 60 -0.16 -7.90 -7.22
CA CYS A 60 -0.60 -7.45 -5.92
C CYS A 60 -0.26 -8.46 -4.82
N LYS A 61 -0.52 -9.74 -5.06
CA LYS A 61 -0.20 -10.80 -4.11
C LYS A 61 1.29 -10.90 -3.84
N GLN A 62 2.11 -10.76 -4.88
CA GLN A 62 3.57 -10.81 -4.74
C GLN A 62 4.09 -9.60 -3.96
N ILE A 63 3.58 -8.42 -4.26
CA ILE A 63 3.95 -7.19 -3.53
C ILE A 63 3.61 -7.33 -2.04
N ILE A 64 2.41 -7.80 -1.74
CA ILE A 64 1.96 -8.01 -0.36
C ILE A 64 2.86 -9.02 0.36
N SER A 65 3.14 -10.15 -0.29
CA SER A 65 3.98 -11.20 0.29
C SER A 65 5.38 -10.69 0.61
N GLU A 66 6.00 -9.98 -0.33
CA GLU A 66 7.35 -9.43 -0.12
C GLU A 66 7.35 -8.31 0.93
N PHE A 67 6.34 -7.45 0.91
CA PHE A 67 6.22 -6.38 1.89
C PHE A 67 6.10 -6.94 3.31
N ASP A 68 5.18 -7.88 3.52
CA ASP A 68 4.94 -8.47 4.84
C ASP A 68 6.16 -9.25 5.35
N ALA A 69 6.88 -9.91 4.45
CA ALA A 69 8.08 -10.65 4.82
C ALA A 69 9.21 -9.74 5.31
N GLY A 70 9.34 -8.55 4.72
CA GLY A 70 10.46 -7.65 5.00
C GLY A 70 10.15 -6.49 5.94
N VAL A 71 8.88 -6.05 6.05
CA VAL A 71 8.54 -4.90 6.89
C VAL A 71 8.85 -5.12 8.36
N LYS A 72 8.82 -6.36 8.82
CA LYS A 72 9.15 -6.70 10.20
C LYS A 72 10.58 -6.31 10.60
N TYR A 73 11.50 -6.19 9.66
CA TYR A 73 12.87 -5.77 9.93
C TYR A 73 12.96 -4.28 10.32
N PHE A 74 11.90 -3.52 10.14
CA PHE A 74 11.81 -2.12 10.53
C PHE A 74 11.21 -1.94 11.93
N PHE A 75 10.91 -3.03 12.63
CA PHE A 75 10.32 -3.02 13.96
C PHE A 75 11.25 -3.69 14.96
N THR A 76 11.14 -3.29 16.22
CA THR A 76 11.87 -3.97 17.31
C THR A 76 11.24 -5.35 17.54
N LYS A 77 12.05 -6.27 18.09
CA LYS A 77 11.56 -7.59 18.47
C LYS A 77 10.40 -7.48 19.46
N GLU A 78 10.50 -6.55 20.39
CA GLU A 78 9.48 -6.31 21.41
C GLU A 78 8.12 -5.97 20.78
N ASP A 79 8.11 -5.03 19.82
CA ASP A 79 6.88 -4.64 19.12
C ASP A 79 6.32 -5.78 18.27
N LEU A 80 7.19 -6.55 17.63
CA LEU A 80 6.76 -7.71 16.82
C LEU A 80 6.17 -8.82 17.69
N ASP A 81 6.79 -9.13 18.82
CA ASP A 81 6.31 -10.15 19.75
C ASP A 81 4.96 -9.76 20.34
N ARG A 82 4.75 -8.48 20.60
CA ARG A 82 3.48 -7.97 21.08
C ARG A 82 2.42 -7.96 19.98
N GLY A 83 2.83 -7.81 18.71
CA GLY A 83 1.94 -7.79 17.56
C GLY A 83 1.30 -6.46 17.23
N TYR A 84 1.62 -5.41 17.97
CA TYR A 84 1.10 -4.06 17.75
C TYR A 84 2.00 -3.01 18.37
N LEU A 85 1.81 -1.74 17.96
CA LEU A 85 2.49 -0.58 18.52
C LEU A 85 1.62 0.03 19.63
N LYS A 86 2.26 0.43 20.73
CA LYS A 86 1.60 1.18 21.80
C LYS A 86 2.01 2.63 21.72
N ILE A 87 1.02 3.51 21.70
CA ILE A 87 1.24 4.97 21.67
C ILE A 87 0.33 5.61 22.72
N GLN A 88 0.92 6.48 23.53
CA GLN A 88 0.14 7.28 24.49
C GLN A 88 -0.43 8.50 23.76
N ASN A 89 -1.75 8.67 23.80
CA ASN A 89 -2.40 9.82 23.16
C ASN A 89 -2.32 11.07 24.06
N ARG A 90 -2.84 12.20 23.58
CA ARG A 90 -2.82 13.48 24.30
C ARG A 90 -3.58 13.45 25.63
N LYS A 91 -4.50 12.53 25.77
CA LYS A 91 -5.31 12.34 26.99
C LYS A 91 -4.64 11.39 27.99
N GLY A 92 -3.44 10.91 27.69
CA GLY A 92 -2.71 9.98 28.54
C GLY A 92 -3.14 8.53 28.40
N LYS A 93 -4.06 8.22 27.48
CA LYS A 93 -4.51 6.84 27.23
C LYS A 93 -3.60 6.16 26.23
N MET A 94 -3.34 4.88 26.45
CA MET A 94 -2.60 4.05 25.52
C MET A 94 -3.49 3.61 24.35
N GLU A 95 -3.02 3.85 23.15
CA GLU A 95 -3.66 3.37 21.93
C GLU A 95 -2.79 2.28 21.31
N HIS A 96 -3.46 1.28 20.70
CA HIS A 96 -2.80 0.18 20.02
C HIS A 96 -2.99 0.31 18.53
N PHE A 97 -1.87 0.24 17.80
CA PHE A 97 -1.87 0.30 16.33
C PHE A 97 -1.24 -0.96 15.75
N PRO A 98 -1.81 -1.52 14.68
CA PRO A 98 -1.25 -2.74 14.09
C PRO A 98 0.13 -2.47 13.50
N ILE A 99 0.88 -3.56 13.28
CA ILE A 99 2.13 -3.51 12.52
C ILE A 99 1.81 -2.98 11.13
N THR A 100 2.69 -2.14 10.59
CA THR A 100 2.48 -1.48 9.29
C THR A 100 2.18 -2.50 8.20
N ALA A 101 1.16 -2.21 7.42
CA ALA A 101 0.69 -3.06 6.33
C ALA A 101 0.54 -2.23 5.07
N ILE A 102 0.45 -2.91 3.92
CA ILE A 102 0.21 -2.26 2.62
C ILE A 102 -1.23 -2.51 2.18
N SER A 103 -1.89 -1.45 1.72
CA SER A 103 -3.25 -1.55 1.17
C SER A 103 -3.23 -1.11 -0.28
N ILE A 104 -3.75 -1.96 -1.16
CA ILE A 104 -3.73 -1.74 -2.60
C ILE A 104 -5.16 -1.67 -3.13
N GLY A 105 -5.50 -0.57 -3.77
CA GLY A 105 -6.77 -0.46 -4.51
C GLY A 105 -6.49 -0.61 -5.99
N VAL A 106 -7.28 -1.42 -6.67
CA VAL A 106 -7.12 -1.70 -8.10
C VAL A 106 -8.37 -1.24 -8.86
N VAL A 107 -8.14 -0.46 -9.91
CA VAL A 107 -9.20 -0.04 -10.84
C VAL A 107 -8.82 -0.54 -12.23
N VAL A 108 -9.71 -1.32 -12.84
CA VAL A 108 -9.54 -1.75 -14.23
C VAL A 108 -10.23 -0.71 -15.11
N ALA A 109 -9.42 0.14 -15.74
CA ALA A 109 -9.92 1.23 -16.58
C ALA A 109 -10.06 0.74 -18.01
N GLU A 110 -11.29 0.42 -18.40
CA GLU A 110 -11.63 0.05 -19.77
C GLU A 110 -12.04 1.29 -20.55
N LYS A 111 -11.80 1.26 -21.86
CA LYS A 111 -12.18 2.33 -22.76
C LYS A 111 -13.69 2.60 -22.64
N ASP A 112 -14.04 3.87 -22.57
CA ASP A 112 -15.43 4.35 -22.48
C ASP A 112 -16.15 4.06 -21.15
N LYS A 113 -15.46 3.49 -20.17
CA LYS A 113 -16.03 3.18 -18.86
C LYS A 113 -15.96 4.36 -17.89
N PHE A 114 -14.98 5.24 -18.08
CA PHE A 114 -14.75 6.42 -17.25
C PHE A 114 -14.71 7.67 -18.08
N SER A 115 -15.24 8.77 -17.55
CA SER A 115 -15.31 10.03 -18.27
C SER A 115 -13.98 10.79 -18.26
N ASN A 116 -13.13 10.60 -17.24
CA ASN A 116 -11.83 11.27 -17.16
C ASN A 116 -10.91 10.61 -16.12
N VAL A 117 -9.66 11.09 -16.11
CA VAL A 117 -8.62 10.57 -15.20
C VAL A 117 -8.94 10.85 -13.74
N LEU A 118 -9.60 11.97 -13.43
CA LEU A 118 -9.98 12.31 -12.06
C LEU A 118 -10.94 11.29 -11.47
N GLU A 119 -11.91 10.83 -12.28
CA GLU A 119 -12.85 9.80 -11.88
C GLU A 119 -12.14 8.50 -11.51
N ILE A 120 -11.16 8.09 -12.33
CA ILE A 120 -10.35 6.90 -12.06
C ILE A 120 -9.61 7.06 -10.72
N GLY A 121 -9.03 8.22 -10.48
CA GLY A 121 -8.32 8.52 -9.23
C GLY A 121 -9.23 8.48 -8.00
N GLU A 122 -10.43 9.01 -8.12
CA GLU A 122 -11.42 9.00 -7.03
C GLU A 122 -11.87 7.58 -6.69
N ILE A 123 -12.13 6.77 -7.72
CA ILE A 123 -12.51 5.37 -7.55
C ILE A 123 -11.35 4.58 -6.94
N GLY A 124 -10.13 4.81 -7.40
CA GLY A 124 -8.94 4.19 -6.84
C GLY A 124 -8.79 4.46 -5.34
N ALA A 125 -9.01 5.71 -4.92
CA ALA A 125 -8.95 6.08 -3.51
C ALA A 125 -10.04 5.39 -2.69
N GLN A 126 -11.25 5.28 -3.23
CA GLN A 126 -12.36 4.58 -2.58
C GLN A 126 -12.06 3.09 -2.41
N VAL A 127 -11.52 2.44 -3.43
CA VAL A 127 -11.18 1.01 -3.38
C VAL A 127 -10.04 0.77 -2.40
N LYS A 128 -9.04 1.64 -2.38
CA LYS A 128 -7.96 1.57 -1.41
C LYS A 128 -8.49 1.70 0.03
N HIS A 129 -9.47 2.57 0.24
CA HIS A 129 -10.12 2.71 1.54
C HIS A 129 -10.81 1.41 1.97
N VAL A 130 -11.45 0.71 1.03
CA VAL A 130 -12.03 -0.61 1.30
C VAL A 130 -10.96 -1.61 1.73
N ALA A 131 -9.81 -1.63 1.04
CA ALA A 131 -8.70 -2.51 1.40
C ALA A 131 -8.18 -2.22 2.82
N LYS A 132 -8.13 -0.95 3.21
CA LYS A 132 -7.67 -0.53 4.55
C LYS A 132 -8.56 -1.02 5.69
N LYS A 133 -9.80 -1.38 5.44
CA LYS A 133 -10.72 -1.91 6.45
C LYS A 133 -10.36 -3.32 6.88
N TYR A 134 -9.62 -4.06 6.07
CA TYR A 134 -9.16 -5.39 6.41
C TYR A 134 -7.93 -5.30 7.32
N LYS A 135 -7.84 -6.23 8.26
CA LYS A 135 -6.68 -6.33 9.13
C LYS A 135 -5.48 -6.87 8.33
N GLY A 136 -4.36 -6.16 8.38
CA GLY A 136 -3.15 -6.54 7.67
C GLY A 136 -3.12 -6.06 6.23
N SER A 137 -2.15 -6.56 5.47
CA SER A 137 -2.00 -6.20 4.06
C SER A 137 -3.06 -6.83 3.20
N CYS A 138 -3.60 -6.05 2.26
CA CYS A 138 -4.73 -6.49 1.45
C CYS A 138 -4.74 -5.73 0.13
N TYR A 139 -5.35 -6.34 -0.89
CA TYR A 139 -5.73 -5.61 -2.09
C TYR A 139 -7.23 -5.76 -2.35
N ALA A 140 -7.82 -4.76 -2.97
CA ALA A 140 -9.22 -4.77 -3.35
C ALA A 140 -9.35 -4.28 -4.79
N ILE A 141 -10.29 -4.83 -5.52
CA ILE A 141 -10.54 -4.48 -6.91
C ILE A 141 -11.91 -3.83 -7.00
N ASP A 142 -12.01 -2.74 -7.77
CA ASP A 142 -13.30 -2.12 -8.05
C ASP A 142 -14.14 -3.07 -8.89
N ARG A 143 -15.22 -3.57 -8.31
CA ARG A 143 -16.14 -4.51 -8.99
C ARG A 143 -17.45 -3.85 -9.39
N ARG A 144 -17.56 -2.54 -9.17
CA ARG A 144 -18.77 -1.81 -9.54
C ARG A 144 -18.82 -1.61 -11.06
N LYS A 145 -20.03 -1.61 -11.60
CA LYS A 145 -20.23 -1.27 -13.01
C LYS A 145 -20.35 0.25 -13.12
N HIS A 146 -19.59 0.82 -14.02
CA HIS A 146 -19.57 2.27 -14.27
C HIS A 146 -20.05 2.60 -15.67
#